data_a71f9b8f0d2c25dbb0ee9f324b2bf426
#
_entry.id   a71f9b8f0d2c25dbb0ee9f324b2bf426
#
_cell.length_a   1.000
_cell.length_b   1.000
_cell.length_c   1.000
_cell.angle_alpha   90.00
_cell.angle_beta   90.00
_cell.angle_gamma   90.00
#
_symmetry.space_group_name_H-M   'P 1'
#
loop_
_entity.id
_entity.type
_entity.pdbx_description
1 polymer ?
#
loop_
_entity_poly.entity_id
_entity_poly.type
_entity_poly.pdbx_seq_one_letter_code
_entity_poly.pdbx_strand_id
1 'polypeptide(L)'
;MEIRHLQYFIALAEEGKFTAAAQRMNIVQSGLSVAIKELEQELGSQLVTRTTRTVSLTAAGELFLEHARGCLMLLNDGIQAVRSQDGVVRGRLHLGILQSLTPYVQLAALLQRFHSSYPEVEFAVRALSTEAVPSLVRSGYVDLSFHAIVAKEQWPGVQVIPYAQDSLVAICSSRHPLAKSSSVRLEALSQESFVDLTPDRALRKLVDQVFTEHHLRRSTVYQVSDIETHLYLVAHGLGVAIVPSALARSSASSRHLHTLRILSKPPKLPKWRLAILTRPSRNDIPGKTTVELFLETLAGFSRMPKPKVETSPMHLPHPDSVP
;
A
#
# COMPACT_ATOMS: atom_id res chain seq x y z
N MET A 1 27.93 3.29 -17.91
CA MET A 1 26.64 2.73 -17.40
C MET A 1 25.60 2.81 -18.50
N GLU A 2 24.91 1.70 -18.79
CA GLU A 2 23.86 1.61 -19.80
C GLU A 2 22.52 1.30 -19.13
N ILE A 3 21.40 1.60 -19.82
CA ILE A 3 20.04 1.34 -19.31
C ILE A 3 19.87 -0.13 -18.90
N ARG A 4 20.45 -1.07 -19.68
CA ARG A 4 20.38 -2.49 -19.38
C ARG A 4 21.05 -2.86 -18.04
N HIS A 5 22.10 -2.15 -17.62
CA HIS A 5 22.73 -2.38 -16.31
C HIS A 5 21.76 -2.07 -15.17
N LEU A 6 20.98 -0.98 -15.30
CA LEU A 6 19.94 -0.65 -14.32
C LEU A 6 18.84 -1.73 -14.28
N GLN A 7 18.39 -2.19 -15.46
CA GLN A 7 17.36 -3.24 -15.55
C GLN A 7 17.84 -4.56 -14.93
N TYR A 8 19.08 -4.96 -15.18
CA TYR A 8 19.67 -6.18 -14.65
C TYR A 8 19.85 -6.10 -13.13
N PHE A 9 20.29 -4.96 -12.64
CA PHE A 9 20.45 -4.73 -11.21
C PHE A 9 19.10 -4.77 -10.47
N ILE A 10 18.07 -4.11 -11.02
CA ILE A 10 16.72 -4.14 -10.46
C ILE A 10 16.16 -5.57 -10.46
N ALA A 11 16.31 -6.31 -11.57
CA ALA A 11 15.88 -7.70 -11.63
C ALA A 11 16.59 -8.57 -10.60
N LEU A 12 17.91 -8.39 -10.41
CA LEU A 12 18.68 -9.11 -9.41
C LEU A 12 18.24 -8.78 -7.97
N ALA A 13 17.96 -7.51 -7.69
CA ALA A 13 17.48 -7.06 -6.39
C ALA A 13 16.10 -7.66 -6.03
N GLU A 14 15.23 -7.84 -7.03
CA GLU A 14 13.88 -8.38 -6.84
C GLU A 14 13.86 -9.90 -6.73
N GLU A 15 14.66 -10.59 -7.52
CA GLU A 15 14.70 -12.08 -7.55
C GLU A 15 15.58 -12.66 -6.43
N GLY A 16 16.55 -11.91 -5.92
CA GLY A 16 17.50 -12.36 -4.89
C GLY A 16 18.42 -13.51 -5.33
N LYS A 17 18.41 -13.86 -6.63
CA LYS A 17 19.24 -14.93 -7.22
C LYS A 17 19.64 -14.58 -8.65
N PHE A 18 20.93 -14.75 -8.97
CA PHE A 18 21.45 -14.49 -10.31
C PHE A 18 20.77 -15.32 -11.40
N THR A 19 20.48 -16.60 -11.12
CA THR A 19 19.83 -17.50 -12.10
C THR A 19 18.39 -17.04 -12.43
N ALA A 20 17.61 -16.68 -11.42
CA ALA A 20 16.23 -16.21 -11.61
C ALA A 20 16.20 -14.85 -12.33
N ALA A 21 17.07 -13.91 -11.93
CA ALA A 21 17.19 -12.63 -12.58
C ALA A 21 17.63 -12.74 -14.06
N ALA A 22 18.60 -13.58 -14.34
CA ALA A 22 19.07 -13.85 -15.72
C ALA A 22 17.95 -14.44 -16.59
N GLN A 23 17.20 -15.40 -16.03
CA GLN A 23 16.05 -16.02 -16.68
C GLN A 23 14.94 -14.99 -16.97
N ARG A 24 14.63 -14.12 -16.00
CA ARG A 24 13.66 -13.02 -16.18
C ARG A 24 14.09 -12.03 -17.26
N MET A 25 15.39 -11.78 -17.38
CA MET A 25 15.97 -10.86 -18.37
C MET A 25 16.30 -11.51 -19.71
N ASN A 26 16.00 -12.81 -19.89
CA ASN A 26 16.30 -13.61 -21.08
C ASN A 26 17.77 -13.58 -21.51
N ILE A 27 18.69 -13.67 -20.52
CA ILE A 27 20.13 -13.73 -20.74
C ILE A 27 20.76 -14.91 -19.97
N VAL A 28 22.01 -15.22 -20.30
CA VAL A 28 22.79 -16.19 -19.53
C VAL A 28 23.27 -15.59 -18.20
N GLN A 29 23.33 -16.40 -17.16
CA GLN A 29 23.69 -15.96 -15.81
C GLN A 29 25.11 -15.33 -15.75
N SER A 30 26.05 -15.83 -16.55
CA SER A 30 27.39 -15.23 -16.65
C SER A 30 27.37 -13.80 -17.18
N GLY A 31 26.52 -13.51 -18.17
CA GLY A 31 26.32 -12.17 -18.71
C GLY A 31 25.75 -11.20 -17.68
N LEU A 32 24.74 -11.64 -16.91
CA LEU A 32 24.21 -10.85 -15.80
C LEU A 32 25.30 -10.54 -14.76
N SER A 33 26.10 -11.55 -14.39
CA SER A 33 27.16 -11.39 -13.39
C SER A 33 28.25 -10.41 -13.84
N VAL A 34 28.61 -10.41 -15.12
CA VAL A 34 29.55 -9.45 -15.71
C VAL A 34 28.96 -8.05 -15.68
N ALA A 35 27.73 -7.86 -16.13
CA ALA A 35 27.07 -6.55 -16.15
C ALA A 35 26.94 -5.93 -14.75
N ILE A 36 26.62 -6.73 -13.74
CA ILE A 36 26.57 -6.23 -12.35
C ILE A 36 27.98 -5.83 -11.87
N LYS A 37 29.01 -6.62 -12.19
CA LYS A 37 30.38 -6.30 -11.82
C LYS A 37 30.86 -5.01 -12.51
N GLU A 38 30.55 -4.81 -13.78
CA GLU A 38 30.85 -3.57 -14.52
C GLU A 38 30.14 -2.36 -13.88
N LEU A 39 28.87 -2.51 -13.48
CA LEU A 39 28.12 -1.48 -12.78
C LEU A 39 28.77 -1.13 -11.44
N GLU A 40 29.17 -2.12 -10.64
CA GLU A 40 29.86 -1.93 -9.35
C GLU A 40 31.23 -1.24 -9.53
N GLN A 41 31.97 -1.61 -10.57
CA GLN A 41 33.24 -0.99 -10.90
C GLN A 41 33.08 0.49 -11.30
N GLU A 42 32.08 0.81 -12.11
CA GLU A 42 31.81 2.16 -12.55
C GLU A 42 31.35 3.07 -11.38
N LEU A 43 30.59 2.52 -10.44
CA LEU A 43 30.15 3.23 -9.24
C LEU A 43 31.19 3.26 -8.12
N GLY A 44 32.27 2.48 -8.23
CA GLY A 44 33.29 2.35 -7.19
C GLY A 44 32.78 1.73 -5.88
N SER A 45 31.66 1.04 -5.91
CA SER A 45 31.01 0.47 -4.72
C SER A 45 30.35 -0.86 -5.02
N GLN A 46 30.44 -1.80 -4.09
CA GLN A 46 29.66 -3.06 -4.16
C GLN A 46 28.19 -2.77 -3.86
N LEU A 47 27.32 -3.20 -4.76
CA LEU A 47 25.87 -3.08 -4.63
C LEU A 47 25.24 -4.34 -4.05
N VAL A 48 25.89 -5.49 -4.22
CA VAL A 48 25.37 -6.78 -3.78
C VAL A 48 26.39 -7.54 -2.95
N THR A 49 25.92 -8.21 -1.90
CA THR A 49 26.63 -9.25 -1.17
C THR A 49 26.21 -10.62 -1.68
N ARG A 50 27.19 -11.46 -1.99
CA ARG A 50 26.96 -12.82 -2.52
C ARG A 50 27.17 -13.83 -1.42
N THR A 51 26.17 -14.63 -1.14
CA THR A 51 26.33 -15.90 -0.41
C THR A 51 26.21 -17.05 -1.41
N THR A 52 26.55 -18.27 -0.99
CA THR A 52 26.45 -19.45 -1.85
C THR A 52 25.03 -19.77 -2.35
N ARG A 53 24.00 -19.17 -1.75
CA ARG A 53 22.60 -19.50 -2.04
C ARG A 53 21.72 -18.29 -2.35
N THR A 54 22.10 -17.08 -1.92
CA THR A 54 21.26 -15.87 -2.03
C THR A 54 22.11 -14.64 -2.31
N VAL A 55 21.47 -13.66 -2.92
CA VAL A 55 22.03 -12.31 -3.11
C VAL A 55 21.23 -11.35 -2.24
N SER A 56 21.92 -10.52 -1.47
CA SER A 56 21.32 -9.40 -0.73
C SER A 56 21.97 -8.10 -1.17
N LEU A 57 21.22 -7.00 -1.04
CA LEU A 57 21.76 -5.68 -1.31
C LEU A 57 22.67 -5.22 -0.17
N THR A 58 23.68 -4.44 -0.51
CA THR A 58 24.43 -3.61 0.45
C THR A 58 23.65 -2.32 0.72
N ALA A 59 24.07 -1.53 1.72
CA ALA A 59 23.50 -0.19 1.93
C ALA A 59 23.62 0.70 0.70
N ALA A 60 24.75 0.61 -0.04
CA ALA A 60 24.93 1.29 -1.32
C ALA A 60 23.96 0.74 -2.40
N GLY A 61 23.73 -0.59 -2.39
CA GLY A 61 22.79 -1.24 -3.30
C GLY A 61 21.34 -0.79 -3.04
N GLU A 62 20.92 -0.69 -1.80
CA GLU A 62 19.58 -0.18 -1.45
C GLU A 62 19.39 1.27 -1.91
N LEU A 63 20.37 2.13 -1.63
CA LEU A 63 20.36 3.51 -2.09
C LEU A 63 20.31 3.59 -3.62
N PHE A 64 21.16 2.85 -4.30
CA PHE A 64 21.24 2.86 -5.77
C PHE A 64 19.97 2.29 -6.41
N LEU A 65 19.31 1.29 -5.80
CA LEU A 65 18.08 0.71 -6.31
C LEU A 65 16.95 1.75 -6.46
N GLU A 66 16.80 2.65 -5.49
CA GLU A 66 15.83 3.74 -5.59
C GLU A 66 16.14 4.65 -6.79
N HIS A 67 17.40 5.03 -6.99
CA HIS A 67 17.82 5.88 -8.11
C HIS A 67 17.72 5.17 -9.46
N ALA A 68 18.12 3.90 -9.54
CA ALA A 68 18.02 3.10 -10.76
C ALA A 68 16.56 2.97 -11.24
N ARG A 69 15.63 2.72 -10.32
CA ARG A 69 14.20 2.70 -10.60
C ARG A 69 13.69 4.06 -11.09
N GLY A 70 14.10 5.13 -10.42
CA GLY A 70 13.76 6.50 -10.82
C GLY A 70 14.23 6.85 -12.24
N CYS A 71 15.45 6.46 -12.62
CA CYS A 71 15.97 6.66 -13.97
C CYS A 71 15.17 5.93 -15.04
N LEU A 72 14.85 4.63 -14.82
CA LEU A 72 14.02 3.86 -15.76
C LEU A 72 12.62 4.44 -15.90
N MET A 73 12.07 4.94 -14.80
CA MET A 73 10.78 5.59 -14.81
C MET A 73 10.80 6.87 -15.65
N LEU A 74 11.77 7.78 -15.42
CA LEU A 74 11.92 9.02 -16.20
C LEU A 74 12.07 8.73 -17.69
N LEU A 75 12.83 7.70 -18.03
CA LEU A 75 12.96 7.24 -19.42
C LEU A 75 11.61 6.79 -19.97
N ASN A 76 10.87 5.98 -19.22
CA ASN A 76 9.55 5.51 -19.63
C ASN A 76 8.56 6.68 -19.78
N ASP A 77 8.55 7.63 -18.84
CA ASP A 77 7.71 8.84 -18.91
C ASP A 77 8.02 9.63 -20.20
N GLY A 78 9.31 9.80 -20.55
CA GLY A 78 9.74 10.44 -21.78
C GLY A 78 9.26 9.69 -23.05
N ILE A 79 9.40 8.37 -23.08
CA ILE A 79 8.90 7.52 -24.17
C ILE A 79 7.38 7.68 -24.32
N GLN A 80 6.63 7.69 -23.20
CA GLN A 80 5.18 7.86 -23.23
C GLN A 80 4.77 9.25 -23.72
N ALA A 81 5.47 10.30 -23.28
CA ALA A 81 5.23 11.66 -23.75
C ALA A 81 5.37 11.79 -25.26
N VAL A 82 6.42 11.18 -25.85
CA VAL A 82 6.62 11.15 -27.30
C VAL A 82 5.52 10.35 -28.00
N ARG A 83 5.16 9.19 -27.48
CA ARG A 83 4.12 8.31 -28.08
C ARG A 83 2.73 8.90 -27.99
N SER A 84 2.46 9.74 -26.99
CA SER A 84 1.15 10.40 -26.80
C SER A 84 0.90 11.58 -27.77
N GLN A 85 1.88 11.96 -28.58
CA GLN A 85 1.69 13.02 -29.61
C GLN A 85 0.63 12.65 -30.64
N ASP A 86 0.36 11.35 -30.85
CA ASP A 86 -0.69 10.86 -31.73
C ASP A 86 -2.11 10.92 -31.11
N GLY A 87 -2.24 11.49 -29.90
CA GLY A 87 -3.51 11.54 -29.13
C GLY A 87 -3.94 10.21 -28.52
N VAL A 88 -3.16 9.14 -28.68
CA VAL A 88 -3.43 7.80 -28.12
C VAL A 88 -2.58 7.61 -26.85
N VAL A 89 -3.25 7.42 -25.72
CA VAL A 89 -2.58 7.14 -24.45
C VAL A 89 -2.15 5.68 -24.41
N ARG A 90 -0.85 5.45 -24.26
CA ARG A 90 -0.23 4.12 -24.22
C ARG A 90 0.63 3.95 -22.99
N GLY A 91 0.94 2.71 -22.63
CA GLY A 91 1.90 2.37 -21.59
C GLY A 91 1.36 1.41 -20.56
N ARG A 92 2.02 1.36 -19.41
CA ARG A 92 1.65 0.47 -18.31
C ARG A 92 1.48 1.28 -17.03
N LEU A 93 0.39 1.04 -16.31
CA LEU A 93 0.12 1.61 -14.99
C LEU A 93 0.33 0.57 -13.90
N HIS A 94 1.31 0.82 -13.02
CA HIS A 94 1.60 -0.03 -11.87
C HIS A 94 0.77 0.43 -10.66
N LEU A 95 -0.25 -0.36 -10.32
CA LEU A 95 -1.21 -0.05 -9.28
C LEU A 95 -0.96 -0.90 -8.04
N GLY A 96 -0.64 -0.24 -6.91
CA GLY A 96 -0.60 -0.88 -5.60
C GLY A 96 -1.99 -0.94 -4.95
N ILE A 97 -2.33 -2.08 -4.35
CA ILE A 97 -3.60 -2.25 -3.63
C ILE A 97 -3.40 -2.82 -2.24
N LEU A 98 -4.35 -2.51 -1.35
CA LEU A 98 -4.51 -3.16 -0.05
C LEU A 98 -5.43 -4.39 -0.19
N GLN A 99 -5.20 -5.41 0.61
CA GLN A 99 -6.10 -6.56 0.70
C GLN A 99 -7.53 -6.18 1.17
N SER A 100 -7.65 -5.10 1.94
CA SER A 100 -8.93 -4.58 2.48
C SER A 100 -9.58 -3.49 1.61
N LEU A 101 -9.19 -3.37 0.34
CA LEU A 101 -9.65 -2.29 -0.54
C LEU A 101 -11.09 -2.47 -1.04
N THR A 102 -11.53 -3.70 -1.25
CA THR A 102 -12.80 -4.04 -1.93
C THR A 102 -14.04 -3.27 -1.44
N PRO A 103 -14.23 -3.02 -0.12
CA PRO A 103 -15.41 -2.26 0.35
C PRO A 103 -15.41 -0.79 -0.06
N TYR A 104 -14.26 -0.25 -0.43
CA TYR A 104 -14.07 1.19 -0.69
C TYR A 104 -13.95 1.51 -2.18
N VAL A 105 -13.49 0.56 -2.99
CA VAL A 105 -13.25 0.73 -4.42
C VAL A 105 -13.80 -0.47 -5.18
N GLN A 106 -14.69 -0.21 -6.12
CA GLN A 106 -15.11 -1.22 -7.11
C GLN A 106 -14.03 -1.33 -8.19
N LEU A 107 -12.88 -1.91 -7.82
CA LEU A 107 -11.67 -1.90 -8.63
C LEU A 107 -11.90 -2.45 -10.04
N ALA A 108 -12.61 -3.57 -10.18
CA ALA A 108 -12.88 -4.18 -11.47
C ALA A 108 -13.65 -3.23 -12.41
N ALA A 109 -14.70 -2.58 -11.91
CA ALA A 109 -15.50 -1.63 -12.70
C ALA A 109 -14.71 -0.34 -13.03
N LEU A 110 -13.84 0.12 -12.10
CA LEU A 110 -12.94 1.25 -12.35
C LEU A 110 -11.95 0.92 -13.47
N LEU A 111 -11.28 -0.23 -13.40
CA LEU A 111 -10.33 -0.68 -14.42
C LEU A 111 -11.00 -0.88 -15.77
N GLN A 112 -12.20 -1.48 -15.79
CA GLN A 112 -12.97 -1.64 -17.02
C GLN A 112 -13.31 -0.30 -17.67
N ARG A 113 -13.77 0.68 -16.88
CA ARG A 113 -14.09 2.02 -17.38
C ARG A 113 -12.86 2.72 -17.94
N PHE A 114 -11.73 2.65 -17.23
CA PHE A 114 -10.49 3.23 -17.71
C PHE A 114 -10.00 2.57 -19.01
N HIS A 115 -10.00 1.24 -19.06
CA HIS A 115 -9.59 0.49 -20.24
C HIS A 115 -10.50 0.77 -21.47
N SER A 116 -11.80 0.99 -21.26
CA SER A 116 -12.70 1.40 -22.35
C SER A 116 -12.35 2.77 -22.94
N SER A 117 -11.78 3.67 -22.14
CA SER A 117 -11.34 5.00 -22.61
C SER A 117 -9.89 4.99 -23.13
N TYR A 118 -9.07 4.11 -22.63
CA TYR A 118 -7.63 4.01 -22.93
C TYR A 118 -7.20 2.55 -23.12
N PRO A 119 -7.62 1.92 -24.23
CA PRO A 119 -7.46 0.47 -24.43
C PRO A 119 -6.00 0.02 -24.59
N GLU A 120 -5.09 0.93 -24.94
CA GLU A 120 -3.67 0.64 -25.11
C GLU A 120 -2.85 0.81 -23.81
N VAL A 121 -3.52 1.06 -22.67
CA VAL A 121 -2.87 1.10 -21.35
C VAL A 121 -2.99 -0.27 -20.69
N GLU A 122 -1.84 -0.86 -20.37
CA GLU A 122 -1.75 -2.10 -19.60
C GLU A 122 -1.77 -1.81 -18.10
N PHE A 123 -2.30 -2.73 -17.32
CA PHE A 123 -2.30 -2.65 -15.87
C PHE A 123 -1.42 -3.73 -15.23
N ALA A 124 -0.57 -3.34 -14.28
CA ALA A 124 0.10 -4.24 -13.36
C ALA A 124 -0.42 -3.97 -11.94
N VAL A 125 -1.37 -4.79 -11.47
CA VAL A 125 -1.98 -4.64 -10.14
C VAL A 125 -1.27 -5.55 -9.15
N ARG A 126 -0.80 -4.99 -8.01
CA ARG A 126 -0.04 -5.72 -7.00
C ARG A 126 -0.54 -5.44 -5.59
N ALA A 127 -0.71 -6.49 -4.80
CA ALA A 127 -0.90 -6.35 -3.36
C ALA A 127 0.47 -6.08 -2.71
N LEU A 128 0.58 -4.99 -1.96
CA LEU A 128 1.84 -4.54 -1.38
C LEU A 128 1.75 -4.46 0.14
N SER A 129 2.90 -4.61 0.81
CA SER A 129 2.99 -4.35 2.24
C SER A 129 2.90 -2.85 2.52
N THR A 130 2.23 -2.48 3.60
CA THR A 130 2.02 -1.07 3.97
C THR A 130 3.35 -0.31 4.13
N GLU A 131 4.39 -0.95 4.64
CA GLU A 131 5.69 -0.33 4.89
C GLU A 131 6.45 0.00 3.61
N ALA A 132 6.35 -0.86 2.59
CA ALA A 132 7.10 -0.69 1.35
C ALA A 132 6.48 0.34 0.40
N VAL A 133 5.16 0.59 0.50
CA VAL A 133 4.45 1.42 -0.49
C VAL A 133 5.05 2.82 -0.68
N PRO A 134 5.39 3.60 0.37
CA PRO A 134 5.92 4.95 0.16
C PRO A 134 7.24 4.97 -0.63
N SER A 135 8.16 4.04 -0.35
CA SER A 135 9.42 3.94 -1.09
C SER A 135 9.20 3.45 -2.53
N LEU A 136 8.28 2.49 -2.74
CA LEU A 136 7.94 1.99 -4.07
C LEU A 136 7.26 3.04 -4.95
N VAL A 137 6.43 3.91 -4.37
CA VAL A 137 5.84 5.05 -5.08
C VAL A 137 6.90 6.09 -5.39
N ARG A 138 7.74 6.46 -4.41
CA ARG A 138 8.81 7.44 -4.60
C ARG A 138 9.79 7.01 -5.69
N SER A 139 10.18 5.74 -5.70
CA SER A 139 11.09 5.17 -6.70
C SER A 139 10.44 4.93 -8.07
N GLY A 140 9.11 5.08 -8.19
CA GLY A 140 8.38 4.83 -9.44
C GLY A 140 8.14 3.35 -9.78
N TYR A 141 8.48 2.43 -8.89
CA TYR A 141 8.12 1.02 -9.06
C TYR A 141 6.60 0.79 -9.04
N VAL A 142 5.90 1.67 -8.36
CA VAL A 142 4.44 1.79 -8.35
C VAL A 142 4.07 3.21 -8.69
N ASP A 143 3.18 3.40 -9.65
CA ASP A 143 2.77 4.73 -10.10
C ASP A 143 1.79 5.37 -9.11
N LEU A 144 0.86 4.58 -8.61
CA LEU A 144 -0.04 4.97 -7.53
C LEU A 144 -0.44 3.76 -6.69
N SER A 145 -0.75 3.99 -5.42
CA SER A 145 -1.20 2.93 -4.52
C SER A 145 -2.32 3.40 -3.61
N PHE A 146 -3.34 2.57 -3.45
CA PHE A 146 -4.28 2.72 -2.32
C PHE A 146 -3.58 2.25 -1.05
N HIS A 147 -3.55 3.12 -0.06
CA HIS A 147 -2.76 2.93 1.15
C HIS A 147 -3.57 3.27 2.41
N ALA A 148 -3.30 2.55 3.50
CA ALA A 148 -3.89 2.85 4.81
C ALA A 148 -2.98 3.78 5.61
N ILE A 149 -3.53 4.89 6.07
CA ILE A 149 -2.81 5.85 6.92
C ILE A 149 -3.04 5.49 8.39
N VAL A 150 -2.01 5.00 9.04
CA VAL A 150 -2.08 4.60 10.47
C VAL A 150 -1.61 5.74 11.38
N ALA A 151 -0.56 6.43 11.02
CA ALA A 151 0.02 7.54 11.77
C ALA A 151 0.11 8.83 10.94
N LYS A 152 0.49 9.95 11.58
CA LYS A 152 0.84 11.18 10.88
C LYS A 152 2.24 11.07 10.26
N GLU A 153 2.40 10.14 9.35
CA GLU A 153 3.64 9.97 8.63
C GLU A 153 3.68 10.95 7.45
N GLN A 154 4.86 11.53 7.23
CA GLN A 154 5.16 12.33 6.04
C GLN A 154 6.19 11.58 5.22
N TRP A 155 5.92 11.45 3.93
CA TRP A 155 6.83 10.77 3.01
C TRP A 155 7.32 11.79 1.97
N PRO A 156 8.54 12.34 2.14
CA PRO A 156 9.12 13.27 1.15
C PRO A 156 9.08 12.68 -0.26
N GLY A 157 8.65 13.47 -1.24
CA GLY A 157 8.51 13.03 -2.63
C GLY A 157 7.29 12.16 -2.94
N VAL A 158 6.37 12.01 -1.99
CA VAL A 158 5.09 11.30 -2.18
C VAL A 158 3.93 12.26 -1.91
N GLN A 159 3.02 12.35 -2.87
CA GLN A 159 1.76 13.05 -2.71
C GLN A 159 0.74 12.12 -2.07
N VAL A 160 0.07 12.60 -1.03
CA VAL A 160 -0.97 11.87 -0.30
C VAL A 160 -2.32 12.49 -0.61
N ILE A 161 -3.19 11.76 -1.28
CA ILE A 161 -4.54 12.19 -1.65
C ILE A 161 -5.53 11.45 -0.75
N PRO A 162 -6.20 12.11 0.20
CA PRO A 162 -7.22 11.47 1.05
C PRO A 162 -8.32 10.84 0.18
N TYR A 163 -8.68 9.59 0.47
CA TYR A 163 -9.64 8.87 -0.35
C TYR A 163 -10.90 8.47 0.41
N ALA A 164 -10.77 7.76 1.52
CA ALA A 164 -11.90 7.32 2.33
C ALA A 164 -11.55 7.24 3.82
N GLN A 165 -12.57 7.28 4.66
CA GLN A 165 -12.43 7.00 6.09
C GLN A 165 -13.57 6.15 6.59
N ASP A 166 -13.31 5.31 7.60
CA ASP A 166 -14.29 4.41 8.19
C ASP A 166 -14.13 4.31 9.71
N SER A 167 -15.16 3.90 10.39
CA SER A 167 -15.14 3.67 11.83
C SER A 167 -14.69 2.24 12.12
N LEU A 168 -13.96 2.05 13.22
CA LEU A 168 -13.65 0.73 13.74
C LEU A 168 -14.86 0.16 14.49
N VAL A 169 -15.10 -1.12 14.28
CA VAL A 169 -16.13 -1.91 14.96
C VAL A 169 -15.52 -3.21 15.49
N ALA A 170 -16.04 -3.74 16.56
CA ALA A 170 -15.73 -5.09 16.97
C ALA A 170 -16.62 -6.09 16.18
N ILE A 171 -16.06 -7.24 15.87
CA ILE A 171 -16.78 -8.35 15.25
C ILE A 171 -16.58 -9.62 16.07
N CYS A 172 -17.62 -10.43 16.10
CA CYS A 172 -17.60 -11.78 16.66
C CYS A 172 -18.52 -12.70 15.86
N SER A 173 -18.48 -13.99 16.10
CA SER A 173 -19.47 -14.92 15.54
C SER A 173 -20.89 -14.54 15.99
N SER A 174 -21.89 -14.74 15.14
CA SER A 174 -23.30 -14.57 15.49
C SER A 174 -23.77 -15.48 16.65
N ARG A 175 -22.98 -16.51 17.00
CA ARG A 175 -23.23 -17.41 18.14
C ARG A 175 -22.49 -16.98 19.42
N HIS A 176 -21.64 -15.97 19.35
CA HIS A 176 -20.84 -15.50 20.49
C HIS A 176 -21.73 -14.83 21.55
N PRO A 177 -21.42 -14.93 22.86
CA PRO A 177 -22.22 -14.26 23.92
C PRO A 177 -22.38 -12.74 23.69
N LEU A 178 -21.36 -12.06 23.16
CA LEU A 178 -21.40 -10.64 22.81
C LEU A 178 -22.41 -10.32 21.69
N ALA A 179 -22.79 -11.27 20.86
CA ALA A 179 -23.75 -11.05 19.78
C ALA A 179 -25.16 -10.70 20.25
N LYS A 180 -25.44 -10.84 21.55
CA LYS A 180 -26.70 -10.40 22.15
C LYS A 180 -26.77 -8.88 22.35
N SER A 181 -25.68 -8.15 22.13
CA SER A 181 -25.55 -6.72 22.33
C SER A 181 -25.25 -6.00 21.01
N SER A 182 -25.61 -4.73 20.90
CA SER A 182 -25.25 -3.87 19.75
C SER A 182 -23.95 -3.09 19.97
N SER A 183 -23.40 -3.16 21.18
CA SER A 183 -22.17 -2.45 21.55
C SER A 183 -21.41 -3.19 22.64
N VAL A 184 -20.11 -2.93 22.72
CA VAL A 184 -19.23 -3.51 23.73
C VAL A 184 -18.25 -2.44 24.23
N ARG A 185 -17.93 -2.44 25.51
CA ARG A 185 -16.86 -1.60 26.06
C ARG A 185 -15.49 -2.16 25.66
N LEU A 186 -14.54 -1.29 25.37
CA LEU A 186 -13.19 -1.70 24.98
C LEU A 186 -12.52 -2.55 26.07
N GLU A 187 -12.78 -2.22 27.34
CA GLU A 187 -12.28 -2.99 28.49
C GLU A 187 -12.88 -4.41 28.56
N ALA A 188 -14.15 -4.57 28.22
CA ALA A 188 -14.76 -5.90 28.16
C ALA A 188 -14.24 -6.69 26.95
N LEU A 189 -14.07 -6.03 25.82
CA LEU A 189 -13.53 -6.64 24.61
C LEU A 189 -12.08 -7.12 24.82
N SER A 190 -11.28 -6.42 25.65
CA SER A 190 -9.90 -6.80 25.95
C SER A 190 -9.76 -8.15 26.71
N GLN A 191 -10.82 -8.62 27.31
CA GLN A 191 -10.85 -9.93 28.01
C GLN A 191 -11.16 -11.12 27.06
N GLU A 192 -11.51 -10.83 25.84
CA GLU A 192 -11.83 -11.86 24.84
C GLU A 192 -10.57 -12.37 24.15
N SER A 193 -10.66 -13.57 23.57
CA SER A 193 -9.63 -14.12 22.69
C SER A 193 -9.68 -13.45 21.33
N PHE A 194 -8.55 -12.91 20.87
CA PHE A 194 -8.47 -12.23 19.58
C PHE A 194 -7.95 -13.15 18.47
N VAL A 195 -8.56 -13.01 17.31
CA VAL A 195 -7.95 -13.33 16.02
C VAL A 195 -7.38 -12.03 15.48
N ASP A 196 -6.08 -11.97 15.24
CA ASP A 196 -5.38 -10.76 14.80
C ASP A 196 -4.68 -11.00 13.45
N LEU A 197 -4.40 -9.92 12.75
CA LEU A 197 -3.49 -9.93 11.60
C LEU A 197 -2.03 -9.94 12.07
N THR A 198 -1.11 -10.30 11.18
CA THR A 198 0.34 -10.19 11.43
C THR A 198 0.76 -8.72 11.69
N PRO A 199 1.83 -8.47 12.49
CA PRO A 199 2.23 -7.12 12.91
C PRO A 199 2.59 -6.14 11.79
N ASP A 200 2.96 -6.64 10.61
CA ASP A 200 3.26 -5.86 9.40
C ASP A 200 2.02 -5.23 8.74
N ARG A 201 0.82 -5.61 9.18
CA ARG A 201 -0.43 -5.11 8.60
C ARG A 201 -0.89 -3.79 9.24
N ALA A 202 -1.30 -2.84 8.41
CA ALA A 202 -1.77 -1.53 8.86
C ALA A 202 -2.93 -1.61 9.86
N LEU A 203 -3.89 -2.52 9.62
CA LEU A 203 -5.01 -2.71 10.54
C LEU A 203 -4.55 -3.23 11.89
N ARG A 204 -3.59 -4.15 11.92
CA ARG A 204 -3.01 -4.64 13.19
C ARG A 204 -2.34 -3.51 13.95
N LYS A 205 -1.51 -2.70 13.30
CA LYS A 205 -0.85 -1.54 13.93
C LYS A 205 -1.85 -0.57 14.52
N LEU A 206 -2.94 -0.28 13.79
CA LEU A 206 -4.01 0.60 14.29
C LEU A 206 -4.72 0.02 15.50
N VAL A 207 -5.00 -1.28 15.51
CA VAL A 207 -5.62 -1.97 16.67
C VAL A 207 -4.65 -1.99 17.85
N ASP A 208 -3.36 -2.28 17.64
CA ASP A 208 -2.34 -2.23 18.71
C ASP A 208 -2.27 -0.83 19.33
N GLN A 209 -2.31 0.22 18.51
CA GLN A 209 -2.36 1.60 18.98
C GLN A 209 -3.58 1.86 19.86
N VAL A 210 -4.77 1.39 19.47
CA VAL A 210 -6.00 1.54 20.27
C VAL A 210 -5.81 0.94 21.67
N PHE A 211 -5.29 -0.27 21.79
CA PHE A 211 -5.09 -0.91 23.09
C PHE A 211 -4.00 -0.22 23.91
N THR A 212 -2.91 0.22 23.27
CA THR A 212 -1.83 0.95 23.93
C THR A 212 -2.30 2.29 24.50
N GLU A 213 -3.02 3.08 23.71
CA GLU A 213 -3.55 4.40 24.13
C GLU A 213 -4.55 4.30 25.28
N HIS A 214 -5.24 3.16 25.42
CA HIS A 214 -6.19 2.91 26.51
C HIS A 214 -5.57 2.11 27.67
N HIS A 215 -4.24 1.86 27.66
CA HIS A 215 -3.53 1.07 28.68
C HIS A 215 -4.13 -0.32 28.89
N LEU A 216 -4.65 -0.93 27.82
CA LEU A 216 -5.24 -2.27 27.84
C LEU A 216 -4.31 -3.26 27.15
N ARG A 217 -4.45 -4.52 27.54
CA ARG A 217 -3.82 -5.66 26.85
C ARG A 217 -4.90 -6.55 26.27
N ARG A 218 -4.60 -7.27 25.21
CA ARG A 218 -5.46 -8.31 24.67
C ARG A 218 -4.68 -9.61 24.45
N SER A 219 -5.38 -10.71 24.44
CA SER A 219 -4.81 -12.02 24.16
C SER A 219 -5.03 -12.36 22.68
N THR A 220 -3.97 -12.40 21.88
CA THR A 220 -4.00 -12.90 20.50
C THR A 220 -3.81 -14.41 20.51
N VAL A 221 -4.86 -15.17 20.21
CA VAL A 221 -4.82 -16.65 20.15
C VAL A 221 -4.49 -17.14 18.75
N TYR A 222 -5.00 -16.44 17.73
CA TYR A 222 -4.73 -16.76 16.33
C TYR A 222 -4.18 -15.55 15.62
N GLN A 223 -3.14 -15.78 14.81
CA GLN A 223 -2.51 -14.74 13.98
C GLN A 223 -2.48 -15.21 12.53
N VAL A 224 -3.01 -14.37 11.62
CA VAL A 224 -3.13 -14.68 10.20
C VAL A 224 -2.60 -13.53 9.34
N SER A 225 -2.22 -13.82 8.10
CA SER A 225 -1.59 -12.84 7.20
C SER A 225 -2.55 -12.15 6.24
N ASP A 226 -3.78 -12.68 6.09
CA ASP A 226 -4.77 -12.16 5.15
C ASP A 226 -6.12 -11.89 5.80
N ILE A 227 -6.85 -10.95 5.20
CA ILE A 227 -8.09 -10.43 5.76
C ILE A 227 -9.26 -11.41 5.63
N GLU A 228 -9.28 -12.25 4.60
CA GLU A 228 -10.39 -13.19 4.38
C GLU A 228 -10.32 -14.30 5.41
N THR A 229 -9.15 -14.90 5.64
CA THR A 229 -8.94 -15.88 6.72
C THR A 229 -9.22 -15.25 8.09
N HIS A 230 -8.81 -13.98 8.32
CA HIS A 230 -9.09 -13.26 9.54
C HIS A 230 -10.60 -13.22 9.85
N LEU A 231 -11.40 -12.76 8.89
CA LEU A 231 -12.88 -12.68 9.04
C LEU A 231 -13.53 -14.07 9.13
N TYR A 232 -12.99 -15.04 8.37
CA TYR A 232 -13.47 -16.41 8.37
C TYR A 232 -13.32 -17.09 9.74
N LEU A 233 -12.16 -16.97 10.38
CA LEU A 233 -11.92 -17.54 11.71
C LEU A 233 -12.83 -16.91 12.76
N VAL A 234 -13.03 -15.59 12.74
CA VAL A 234 -13.95 -14.90 13.64
C VAL A 234 -15.40 -15.39 13.43
N ALA A 235 -15.83 -15.52 12.17
CA ALA A 235 -17.17 -16.01 11.83
C ALA A 235 -17.43 -17.43 12.38
N HIS A 236 -16.39 -18.26 12.49
CA HIS A 236 -16.44 -19.62 13.04
C HIS A 236 -16.26 -19.69 14.55
N GLY A 237 -16.21 -18.54 15.25
CA GLY A 237 -16.22 -18.48 16.71
C GLY A 237 -14.84 -18.71 17.36
N LEU A 238 -13.76 -18.58 16.62
CA LEU A 238 -12.39 -18.76 17.14
C LEU A 238 -11.87 -17.55 17.93
N GLY A 239 -12.67 -16.48 18.03
CA GLY A 239 -12.35 -15.28 18.79
C GLY A 239 -13.11 -14.06 18.28
N VAL A 240 -12.65 -12.88 18.69
CA VAL A 240 -13.17 -11.59 18.28
C VAL A 240 -12.10 -10.81 17.50
N ALA A 241 -12.52 -9.77 16.80
CA ALA A 241 -11.59 -8.86 16.13
C ALA A 241 -12.11 -7.42 16.08
N ILE A 242 -11.23 -6.46 15.80
CA ILE A 242 -11.56 -5.07 15.49
C ILE A 242 -11.23 -4.81 14.03
N VAL A 243 -12.21 -4.36 13.25
CA VAL A 243 -12.08 -4.11 11.82
C VAL A 243 -12.81 -2.85 11.38
N PRO A 244 -12.51 -2.27 10.22
CA PRO A 244 -13.32 -1.21 9.61
C PRO A 244 -14.75 -1.71 9.34
N SER A 245 -15.74 -0.84 9.56
CA SER A 245 -17.15 -1.23 9.49
C SER A 245 -17.61 -1.69 8.11
N ALA A 246 -17.08 -1.07 7.04
CA ALA A 246 -17.38 -1.47 5.68
C ALA A 246 -16.85 -2.87 5.37
N LEU A 247 -15.68 -3.21 5.90
CA LEU A 247 -15.07 -4.53 5.73
C LEU A 247 -15.91 -5.63 6.36
N ALA A 248 -16.42 -5.41 7.58
CA ALA A 248 -17.30 -6.35 8.25
C ALA A 248 -18.59 -6.64 7.43
N ARG A 249 -19.13 -5.62 6.76
CA ARG A 249 -20.37 -5.74 5.96
C ARG A 249 -20.17 -6.37 4.58
N SER A 250 -19.02 -6.16 3.95
CA SER A 250 -18.77 -6.59 2.56
C SER A 250 -18.21 -7.99 2.43
N SER A 251 -17.76 -8.59 3.53
CA SER A 251 -17.17 -9.93 3.54
C SER A 251 -18.19 -11.01 3.16
N ALA A 252 -17.74 -12.05 2.46
CA ALA A 252 -18.51 -13.27 2.24
C ALA A 252 -18.95 -13.93 3.55
N SER A 253 -18.17 -13.77 4.61
CA SER A 253 -18.47 -14.25 5.97
C SER A 253 -19.46 -13.36 6.74
N SER A 254 -19.89 -12.22 6.20
CA SER A 254 -20.71 -11.22 6.91
C SER A 254 -22.00 -11.77 7.52
N ARG A 255 -22.59 -12.78 6.89
CA ARG A 255 -23.82 -13.45 7.40
C ARG A 255 -23.62 -14.18 8.74
N HIS A 256 -22.40 -14.56 9.06
CA HIS A 256 -22.01 -15.27 10.28
C HIS A 256 -21.30 -14.37 11.29
N LEU A 257 -21.10 -13.11 10.94
CA LEU A 257 -20.48 -12.09 11.78
C LEU A 257 -21.56 -11.22 12.43
N HIS A 258 -21.38 -10.96 13.72
CA HIS A 258 -22.11 -9.93 14.45
C HIS A 258 -21.19 -8.74 14.68
N THR A 259 -21.70 -7.54 14.41
CA THR A 259 -20.95 -6.28 14.49
C THR A 259 -21.38 -5.48 15.71
N LEU A 260 -20.43 -5.05 16.53
CA LEU A 260 -20.67 -4.28 17.74
C LEU A 260 -19.99 -2.92 17.65
N ARG A 261 -20.68 -1.87 18.06
CA ARG A 261 -20.08 -0.56 18.28
C ARG A 261 -19.16 -0.62 19.50
N ILE A 262 -17.93 -0.16 19.34
CA ILE A 262 -16.97 -0.10 20.44
C ILE A 262 -17.20 1.19 21.23
N LEU A 263 -17.43 1.03 22.52
CA LEU A 263 -17.50 2.15 23.49
C LEU A 263 -16.15 2.27 24.18
N SER A 264 -15.51 3.42 24.07
CA SER A 264 -14.24 3.73 24.73
C SER A 264 -14.32 5.02 25.53
N LYS A 265 -13.55 5.11 26.60
CA LYS A 265 -13.22 6.37 27.25
C LYS A 265 -12.30 7.19 26.33
N PRO A 266 -12.10 8.49 26.59
CA PRO A 266 -11.04 9.21 25.88
C PRO A 266 -9.66 8.54 26.02
N PRO A 267 -8.81 8.57 24.99
CA PRO A 267 -9.03 9.21 23.68
C PRO A 267 -10.08 8.46 22.83
N LYS A 268 -10.69 9.18 21.87
CA LYS A 268 -11.62 8.55 20.92
C LYS A 268 -10.87 7.57 20.02
N LEU A 269 -11.53 6.48 19.65
CA LEU A 269 -10.97 5.52 18.70
C LEU A 269 -10.55 6.20 17.38
N PRO A 270 -9.39 5.88 16.86
CA PRO A 270 -8.95 6.39 15.56
C PRO A 270 -9.88 5.90 14.44
N LYS A 271 -9.91 6.65 13.35
CA LYS A 271 -10.58 6.24 12.13
C LYS A 271 -9.65 5.41 11.27
N TRP A 272 -10.17 4.38 10.63
CA TRP A 272 -9.49 3.77 9.49
C TRP A 272 -9.49 4.78 8.33
N ARG A 273 -8.33 5.17 7.85
CA ARG A 273 -8.16 6.16 6.79
C ARG A 273 -7.45 5.55 5.62
N LEU A 274 -8.00 5.76 4.43
CA LEU A 274 -7.41 5.38 3.16
C LEU A 274 -7.00 6.64 2.40
N ALA A 275 -5.86 6.57 1.77
CA ALA A 275 -5.37 7.59 0.84
C ALA A 275 -4.84 6.92 -0.42
N ILE A 276 -4.69 7.70 -1.47
CA ILE A 276 -3.93 7.34 -2.65
C ILE A 276 -2.57 7.99 -2.49
N LEU A 277 -1.53 7.17 -2.59
CA LEU A 277 -0.15 7.64 -2.66
C LEU A 277 0.29 7.63 -4.12
N THR A 278 0.85 8.74 -4.58
CA THR A 278 1.42 8.89 -5.92
C THR A 278 2.60 9.85 -5.86
N ARG A 279 3.36 9.95 -6.93
CA ARG A 279 4.35 11.01 -7.04
C ARG A 279 3.66 12.37 -7.28
N PRO A 280 4.27 13.48 -6.86
CA PRO A 280 3.78 14.80 -7.21
C PRO A 280 3.66 14.94 -8.73
N SER A 281 2.60 15.60 -9.20
CA SER A 281 2.43 15.88 -10.63
C SER A 281 3.57 16.76 -11.14
N ARG A 282 4.01 16.48 -12.35
CA ARG A 282 5.06 17.26 -13.05
C ARG A 282 4.39 18.21 -14.02
N ASN A 283 4.38 19.49 -13.67
CA ASN A 283 3.81 20.56 -14.49
C ASN A 283 4.66 20.92 -15.73
N ASP A 284 5.86 20.37 -15.84
CA ASP A 284 6.84 20.63 -16.89
C ASP A 284 6.66 19.74 -18.14
N ILE A 285 5.76 18.77 -18.10
CA ILE A 285 5.48 17.87 -19.22
C ILE A 285 4.14 18.25 -19.85
N PRO A 286 4.07 18.55 -21.16
CA PRO A 286 2.80 18.79 -21.85
C PRO A 286 1.93 17.56 -21.86
N GLY A 287 0.63 17.74 -21.59
CA GLY A 287 -0.36 16.65 -21.57
C GLY A 287 -0.55 16.00 -20.21
N LYS A 288 -1.61 15.21 -20.07
CA LYS A 288 -1.92 14.46 -18.85
C LYS A 288 -1.20 13.13 -18.84
N THR A 289 -0.60 12.80 -17.72
CA THR A 289 -0.01 11.48 -17.47
C THR A 289 -1.09 10.42 -17.33
N THR A 290 -0.73 9.14 -17.56
CA THR A 290 -1.65 8.00 -17.34
C THR A 290 -2.18 7.97 -15.89
N VAL A 291 -1.36 8.40 -14.91
CA VAL A 291 -1.76 8.52 -13.50
C VAL A 291 -2.85 9.57 -13.32
N GLU A 292 -2.68 10.76 -13.90
CA GLU A 292 -3.67 11.84 -13.81
C GLU A 292 -5.00 11.45 -14.46
N LEU A 293 -4.96 10.80 -15.63
CA LEU A 293 -6.15 10.28 -16.29
C LEU A 293 -6.86 9.21 -15.45
N PHE A 294 -6.08 8.35 -14.79
CA PHE A 294 -6.64 7.35 -13.87
C PHE A 294 -7.29 8.00 -12.65
N LEU A 295 -6.65 9.00 -12.05
CA LEU A 295 -7.21 9.76 -10.92
C LEU A 295 -8.49 10.51 -11.30
N GLU A 296 -8.56 11.07 -12.50
CA GLU A 296 -9.79 11.70 -13.04
C GLU A 296 -10.91 10.67 -13.22
N THR A 297 -10.58 9.51 -13.79
CA THR A 297 -11.55 8.41 -13.94
C THR A 297 -12.07 7.96 -12.58
N LEU A 298 -11.19 7.82 -11.61
CA LEU A 298 -11.54 7.46 -10.23
C LEU A 298 -12.44 8.53 -9.59
N ALA A 299 -12.10 9.81 -9.74
CA ALA A 299 -12.90 10.92 -9.22
C ALA A 299 -14.33 10.94 -9.79
N GLY A 300 -14.47 10.66 -11.09
CA GLY A 300 -15.77 10.52 -11.76
C GLY A 300 -16.52 9.24 -11.39
N PHE A 301 -15.82 8.24 -10.85
CA PHE A 301 -16.39 6.95 -10.47
C PHE A 301 -16.84 6.90 -9.01
N SER A 302 -16.25 7.69 -8.13
CA SER A 302 -16.53 7.70 -6.69
C SER A 302 -17.93 8.22 -6.38
N ARG A 303 -18.88 7.32 -6.14
CA ARG A 303 -20.18 7.62 -5.52
C ARG A 303 -20.13 7.76 -4.00
N MET A 304 -18.97 7.76 -3.39
CA MET A 304 -18.85 8.03 -1.96
C MET A 304 -18.96 9.54 -1.68
N PRO A 305 -19.69 9.95 -0.61
CA PRO A 305 -19.73 11.36 -0.24
C PRO A 305 -18.31 11.86 -0.05
N LYS A 306 -17.96 12.93 -0.77
CA LYS A 306 -16.65 13.59 -0.64
C LYS A 306 -16.37 13.77 0.85
N PRO A 307 -15.22 13.34 1.38
CA PRO A 307 -14.86 13.67 2.73
C PRO A 307 -14.94 15.19 2.85
N LYS A 308 -15.68 15.71 3.85
CA LYS A 308 -15.65 17.12 4.18
C LYS A 308 -14.19 17.41 4.47
N VAL A 309 -13.54 18.12 3.56
CA VAL A 309 -12.19 18.65 3.76
C VAL A 309 -12.36 19.74 4.80
N GLU A 310 -12.09 19.44 6.06
CA GLU A 310 -11.78 20.48 7.04
C GLU A 310 -10.43 21.07 6.59
N THR A 311 -10.54 22.14 5.83
CA THR A 311 -9.42 23.05 5.55
C THR A 311 -9.17 23.86 6.83
N SER A 312 -8.56 23.23 7.83
CA SER A 312 -7.84 23.98 8.86
C SER A 312 -6.46 24.28 8.31
N PRO A 313 -6.10 25.54 8.10
CA PRO A 313 -4.75 25.91 7.77
C PRO A 313 -3.85 25.45 8.94
N MET A 314 -2.91 24.59 8.67
CA MET A 314 -1.89 24.19 9.61
C MET A 314 -1.01 25.42 9.86
N HIS A 315 -1.23 26.12 10.98
CA HIS A 315 -0.30 27.13 11.50
C HIS A 315 0.99 26.39 11.86
N LEU A 316 2.00 26.54 11.02
CA LEU A 316 3.38 26.24 11.38
C LEU A 316 3.82 27.27 12.43
N PRO A 317 4.33 26.87 13.58
CA PRO A 317 4.95 27.85 14.49
C PRO A 317 6.21 28.40 13.80
N HIS A 318 6.33 29.72 13.82
CA HIS A 318 7.50 30.46 13.37
C HIS A 318 8.73 30.01 14.18
N PRO A 319 9.94 29.93 13.56
CA PRO A 319 11.14 29.48 14.24
C PRO A 319 11.79 30.48 15.22
N ASP A 320 11.15 31.62 15.49
CA ASP A 320 11.69 32.68 16.36
C ASP A 320 10.86 32.83 17.64
N SER A 321 10.97 31.87 18.57
CA SER A 321 10.62 32.12 19.98
C SER A 321 11.21 31.02 20.87
N VAL A 322 12.48 31.18 21.18
CA VAL A 322 13.09 30.56 22.38
C VAL A 322 13.71 31.71 23.18
N PRO A 323 13.36 31.88 24.45
CA PRO A 323 13.97 32.84 25.34
C PRO A 323 15.41 32.45 25.75
#